data_2a949dcdaba863412a35ad62d990bf1d
#
_entry.id   2a949dcdaba863412a35ad62d990bf1d
#
_cell.length_a   1.000
_cell.length_b   1.000
_cell.length_c   1.000
_cell.angle_alpha   90.00
_cell.angle_beta   90.00
_cell.angle_gamma   90.00
#
_symmetry.space_group_name_H-M   'P 1'
#
loop_
_entity.id
_entity.type
_entity.pdbx_description
1 polymer ?
#
loop_
_entity_poly.entity_id
_entity_poly.type
_entity_poly.pdbx_seq_one_letter_code
_entity_poly.pdbx_strand_id
1 'polypeptide(L)'
;GLWCFSYALLHLASYLFFLLGAEFSRLPEELSERPYILVGMLGLLGLTVLAATSSRWSMRRLGKRWKTLHQLIYVIVIVVLLHMLWVVRADAGRWALYAGVAAILLALRFPAAASALGRVRTRRNKVRNKTEING
;
A
#
# COMPACT_ATOMS: atom_id res chain seq x y z
N GLY A 1 -8.43 -1.03 -2.49
CA GLY A 1 -7.79 -2.36 -2.46
C GLY A 1 -7.80 -3.07 -3.80
N LEU A 2 -8.97 -3.25 -4.44
CA LEU A 2 -9.08 -3.98 -5.71
C LEU A 2 -8.27 -3.33 -6.85
N TRP A 3 -8.23 -2.01 -6.94
CA TRP A 3 -7.42 -1.29 -7.93
C TRP A 3 -5.93 -1.57 -7.82
N CYS A 4 -5.40 -1.62 -6.59
CA CYS A 4 -3.99 -1.97 -6.36
C CYS A 4 -3.69 -3.41 -6.79
N PHE A 5 -4.61 -4.32 -6.51
CA PHE A 5 -4.51 -5.72 -6.94
C PHE A 5 -4.55 -5.87 -8.46
N SER A 6 -5.50 -5.18 -9.13
CA SER A 6 -5.57 -5.18 -10.60
C SER A 6 -4.30 -4.61 -11.24
N TYR A 7 -3.77 -3.52 -10.68
CA TYR A 7 -2.51 -2.96 -11.15
C TYR A 7 -1.34 -3.93 -10.97
N ALA A 8 -1.25 -4.60 -9.83
CA ALA A 8 -0.19 -5.57 -9.55
C ALA A 8 -0.26 -6.78 -10.51
N LEU A 9 -1.47 -7.25 -10.85
CA LEU A 9 -1.66 -8.30 -11.86
C LEU A 9 -1.22 -7.85 -13.25
N LEU A 10 -1.61 -6.64 -13.67
CA LEU A 10 -1.19 -6.07 -14.95
C LEU A 10 0.32 -5.89 -15.01
N HIS A 11 0.94 -5.46 -13.92
CA HIS A 11 2.39 -5.34 -13.81
C HIS A 11 3.08 -6.69 -13.97
N LEU A 12 2.60 -7.74 -13.28
CA LEU A 12 3.11 -9.11 -13.44
C LEU A 12 2.93 -9.61 -14.87
N ALA A 13 1.74 -9.42 -15.46
CA ALA A 13 1.47 -9.83 -16.84
C ALA A 13 2.40 -9.11 -17.82
N SER A 14 2.64 -7.81 -17.65
CA SER A 14 3.58 -7.04 -18.45
C SER A 14 5.01 -7.57 -18.33
N TYR A 15 5.44 -7.91 -17.12
CA TYR A 15 6.75 -8.52 -16.90
C TYR A 15 6.89 -9.85 -17.64
N LEU A 16 5.92 -10.74 -17.48
CA LEU A 16 5.94 -12.07 -18.12
C LEU A 16 5.91 -11.98 -19.65
N PHE A 17 5.16 -11.04 -20.19
CA PHE A 17 4.98 -10.91 -21.63
C PHE A 17 6.13 -10.16 -22.31
N PHE A 18 6.55 -9.00 -21.76
CA PHE A 18 7.52 -8.13 -22.41
C PHE A 18 8.96 -8.42 -22.02
N LEU A 19 9.25 -8.78 -20.76
CA LEU A 19 10.62 -9.06 -20.32
C LEU A 19 10.99 -10.53 -20.50
N LEU A 20 10.08 -11.44 -20.16
CA LEU A 20 10.33 -12.87 -20.20
C LEU A 20 10.01 -13.47 -21.59
N GLY A 21 9.35 -12.70 -22.48
CA GLY A 21 8.93 -13.18 -23.81
C GLY A 21 7.96 -14.36 -23.75
N ALA A 22 7.22 -14.53 -22.67
CA ALA A 22 6.36 -15.68 -22.34
C ALA A 22 7.12 -17.03 -22.23
N GLU A 23 8.46 -17.01 -22.07
CA GLU A 23 9.26 -18.21 -21.83
C GLU A 23 9.30 -18.56 -20.34
N PHE A 24 8.29 -19.29 -19.88
CA PHE A 24 8.16 -19.69 -18.46
C PHE A 24 9.31 -20.59 -17.97
N SER A 25 10.05 -21.23 -18.87
CA SER A 25 11.23 -22.04 -18.56
C SER A 25 12.37 -21.24 -17.91
N ARG A 26 12.43 -19.94 -18.15
CA ARG A 26 13.45 -19.04 -17.57
C ARG A 26 13.10 -18.51 -16.19
N LEU A 27 11.86 -18.71 -15.72
CA LEU A 27 11.43 -18.23 -14.42
C LEU A 27 12.32 -18.67 -13.24
N PRO A 28 12.78 -19.94 -13.13
CA PRO A 28 13.62 -20.35 -12.01
C PRO A 28 14.98 -19.63 -12.00
N GLU A 29 15.58 -19.40 -13.17
CA GLU A 29 16.82 -18.66 -13.33
C GLU A 29 16.66 -17.20 -12.95
N GLU A 30 15.65 -16.52 -13.48
CA GLU A 30 15.30 -15.14 -13.17
C GLU A 30 15.03 -14.94 -11.67
N LEU A 31 14.33 -15.88 -11.01
CA LEU A 31 14.06 -15.81 -9.59
C LEU A 31 15.32 -15.96 -8.73
N SER A 32 16.31 -16.75 -9.18
CA SER A 32 17.57 -16.93 -8.46
C SER A 32 18.51 -15.74 -8.63
N GLU A 33 18.55 -15.15 -9.82
CA GLU A 33 19.43 -14.01 -10.13
C GLU A 33 18.89 -12.67 -9.65
N ARG A 34 17.56 -12.55 -9.55
CA ARG A 34 16.84 -11.31 -9.25
C ARG A 34 15.92 -11.41 -8.03
N PRO A 35 16.48 -11.38 -6.81
CA PRO A 35 15.71 -11.57 -5.57
C PRO A 35 14.58 -10.54 -5.37
N TYR A 36 14.64 -9.37 -6.03
CA TYR A 36 13.55 -8.39 -5.98
C TYR A 36 12.25 -8.93 -6.59
N ILE A 37 12.31 -9.89 -7.51
CA ILE A 37 11.12 -10.54 -8.10
C ILE A 37 10.38 -11.32 -7.01
N LEU A 38 11.10 -12.05 -6.16
CA LEU A 38 10.52 -12.77 -5.02
C LEU A 38 9.81 -11.82 -4.04
N VAL A 39 10.41 -10.66 -3.78
CA VAL A 39 9.79 -9.62 -2.93
C VAL A 39 8.50 -9.11 -3.56
N GLY A 40 8.49 -8.87 -4.88
CA GLY A 40 7.28 -8.49 -5.63
C GLY A 40 6.19 -9.56 -5.57
N MET A 41 6.56 -10.84 -5.70
CA MET A 41 5.63 -11.98 -5.59
C MET A 41 5.02 -12.10 -4.19
N LEU A 42 5.80 -11.87 -3.13
CA LEU A 42 5.28 -11.83 -1.75
C LEU A 42 4.25 -10.70 -1.58
N GLY A 43 4.53 -9.52 -2.13
CA GLY A 43 3.59 -8.41 -2.15
C GLY A 43 2.29 -8.76 -2.88
N LEU A 44 2.38 -9.38 -4.05
CA LEU A 44 1.22 -9.82 -4.83
C LEU A 44 0.43 -10.91 -4.10
N LEU A 45 1.08 -11.87 -3.46
CA LEU A 45 0.42 -12.90 -2.65
C LEU A 45 -0.39 -12.26 -1.52
N GLY A 46 0.20 -11.31 -0.80
CA GLY A 46 -0.49 -10.55 0.23
C GLY A 46 -1.71 -9.79 -0.31
N LEU A 47 -1.58 -9.11 -1.46
CA LEU A 47 -2.69 -8.42 -2.13
C LEU A 47 -3.78 -9.39 -2.57
N THR A 48 -3.42 -10.59 -3.03
CA THR A 48 -4.38 -11.64 -3.42
C THR A 48 -5.22 -12.07 -2.22
N VAL A 49 -4.60 -12.31 -1.07
CA VAL A 49 -5.32 -12.64 0.19
C VAL A 49 -6.28 -11.51 0.58
N LEU A 50 -5.84 -10.27 0.51
CA LEU A 50 -6.68 -9.11 0.82
C LEU A 50 -7.83 -8.97 -0.17
N ALA A 51 -7.58 -9.15 -1.47
CA ALA A 51 -8.60 -9.08 -2.52
C ALA A 51 -9.65 -10.18 -2.35
N ALA A 52 -9.23 -11.43 -2.13
CA ALA A 52 -10.13 -12.57 -1.89
C ALA A 52 -11.02 -12.38 -0.67
N THR A 53 -10.48 -11.73 0.38
CA THR A 53 -11.22 -11.46 1.63
C THR A 53 -11.95 -10.11 1.66
N SER A 54 -11.95 -9.36 0.55
CA SER A 54 -12.62 -8.05 0.44
C SER A 54 -14.12 -8.15 0.14
N SER A 55 -14.68 -9.34 -0.06
CA SER A 55 -16.11 -9.52 -0.33
C SER A 55 -16.96 -9.32 0.93
N ARG A 56 -18.22 -8.89 0.76
CA ARG A 56 -19.19 -8.75 1.89
C ARG A 56 -19.41 -10.08 2.61
N TRP A 57 -19.36 -11.18 1.89
CA TRP A 57 -19.49 -12.52 2.46
C TRP A 57 -18.29 -12.86 3.36
N SER A 58 -17.06 -12.61 2.89
CA SER A 58 -15.84 -12.81 3.67
C SER A 58 -15.81 -11.94 4.92
N MET A 59 -16.23 -10.67 4.82
CA MET A 59 -16.32 -9.77 5.99
C MET A 59 -17.26 -10.30 7.05
N ARG A 60 -18.43 -10.83 6.65
CA ARG A 60 -19.39 -11.43 7.59
C ARG A 60 -18.84 -12.70 8.23
N ARG A 61 -18.17 -13.55 7.45
CA ARG A 61 -17.63 -14.84 7.93
C ARG A 61 -16.43 -14.66 8.86
N LEU A 62 -15.53 -13.72 8.56
CA LEU A 62 -14.34 -13.45 9.38
C LEU A 62 -14.63 -12.56 10.59
N GLY A 63 -15.68 -11.76 10.58
CA GLY A 63 -16.08 -10.89 11.69
C GLY A 63 -14.94 -10.00 12.17
N LYS A 64 -14.58 -10.09 13.46
CA LYS A 64 -13.51 -9.27 14.07
C LYS A 64 -12.13 -9.56 13.47
N ARG A 65 -11.88 -10.81 13.02
CA ARG A 65 -10.59 -11.23 12.42
C ARG A 65 -10.35 -10.55 11.06
N TRP A 66 -11.40 -10.12 10.38
CA TRP A 66 -11.28 -9.41 9.12
C TRP A 66 -10.44 -8.12 9.24
N LYS A 67 -10.66 -7.35 10.31
CA LYS A 67 -9.87 -6.14 10.59
C LYS A 67 -8.39 -6.45 10.77
N THR A 68 -8.06 -7.47 11.55
CA THR A 68 -6.68 -7.90 11.81
C THR A 68 -6.02 -8.38 10.52
N LEU A 69 -6.72 -9.18 9.71
CA LEU A 69 -6.21 -9.63 8.42
C LEU A 69 -5.92 -8.45 7.48
N HIS A 70 -6.81 -7.46 7.43
CA HIS A 70 -6.62 -6.29 6.58
C HIS A 70 -5.54 -5.31 7.07
N GLN A 71 -5.05 -5.46 8.30
CA GLN A 71 -3.84 -4.77 8.76
C GLN A 71 -2.57 -5.26 8.03
N LEU A 72 -2.61 -6.44 7.39
CA LEU A 72 -1.54 -6.94 6.53
C LEU A 72 -1.17 -5.92 5.42
N ILE A 73 -2.08 -5.01 5.06
CA ILE A 73 -1.80 -3.94 4.09
C ILE A 73 -0.57 -3.10 4.48
N TYR A 74 -0.31 -2.90 5.77
CA TYR A 74 0.86 -2.14 6.22
C TYR A 74 2.16 -2.85 5.88
N VAL A 75 2.20 -4.16 6.08
CA VAL A 75 3.35 -5.00 5.72
C VAL A 75 3.51 -5.03 4.21
N ILE A 76 2.40 -5.18 3.46
CA ILE A 76 2.43 -5.18 1.98
C ILE A 76 2.99 -3.87 1.45
N VAL A 77 2.62 -2.72 2.00
CA VAL A 77 3.16 -1.41 1.57
C VAL A 77 4.67 -1.37 1.77
N ILE A 78 5.20 -1.86 2.89
CA ILE A 78 6.65 -1.91 3.15
C ILE A 78 7.33 -2.83 2.13
N VAL A 79 6.77 -4.01 1.88
CA VAL A 79 7.30 -4.99 0.91
C VAL A 79 7.32 -4.39 -0.50
N VAL A 80 6.25 -3.71 -0.91
CA VAL A 80 6.16 -3.07 -2.24
C VAL A 80 7.15 -1.92 -2.37
N LEU A 81 7.32 -1.09 -1.33
CA LEU A 81 8.33 -0.02 -1.32
C LEU A 81 9.75 -0.59 -1.39
N LEU A 82 10.02 -1.69 -0.70
CA LEU A 82 11.32 -2.38 -0.77
C LEU A 82 11.56 -2.97 -2.16
N HIS A 83 10.55 -3.61 -2.76
CA HIS A 83 10.59 -4.10 -4.13
C HIS A 83 10.91 -2.95 -5.11
N MET A 84 10.19 -1.84 -4.99
CA MET A 84 10.39 -0.66 -5.84
C MET A 84 11.79 -0.06 -5.65
N LEU A 85 12.29 0.06 -4.41
CA LEU A 85 13.63 0.56 -4.12
C LEU A 85 14.70 -0.26 -4.83
N TRP A 86 14.54 -1.57 -4.85
CA TRP A 86 15.50 -2.47 -5.49
C TRP A 86 15.48 -2.39 -7.02
N VAL A 87 14.31 -2.21 -7.61
CA VAL A 87 14.14 -2.06 -9.06
C VAL A 87 14.64 -0.69 -9.53
N VAL A 88 14.36 0.38 -8.78
CA VAL A 88 14.63 1.78 -9.17
C VAL A 88 15.96 2.27 -8.59
N ARG A 89 17.01 1.49 -8.66
CA ARG A 89 18.35 1.84 -8.14
C ARG A 89 18.90 3.18 -8.65
N ALA A 90 18.45 3.67 -9.80
CA ALA A 90 18.94 4.88 -10.44
C ALA A 90 18.17 6.16 -10.09
N ASP A 91 16.97 6.07 -9.47
CA ASP A 91 16.12 7.23 -9.19
C ASP A 91 15.55 7.19 -7.77
N ALA A 92 16.46 7.38 -6.81
CA ALA A 92 16.11 7.47 -5.39
C ALA A 92 15.12 8.62 -5.09
N GLY A 93 15.09 9.66 -5.93
CA GLY A 93 14.18 10.80 -5.77
C GLY A 93 12.72 10.40 -5.98
N ARG A 94 12.42 9.63 -7.02
CA ARG A 94 11.06 9.10 -7.25
C ARG A 94 10.65 8.14 -6.16
N TRP A 95 11.54 7.25 -5.72
CA TRP A 95 11.26 6.35 -4.61
C TRP A 95 10.90 7.12 -3.33
N ALA A 96 11.69 8.15 -2.98
CA ALA A 96 11.46 8.96 -1.80
C ALA A 96 10.10 9.68 -1.83
N LEU A 97 9.64 10.12 -3.01
CA LEU A 97 8.33 10.72 -3.20
C LEU A 97 7.21 9.71 -2.89
N TYR A 98 7.27 8.50 -3.44
CA TYR A 98 6.26 7.45 -3.17
C TYR A 98 6.30 6.99 -1.72
N ALA A 99 7.48 6.84 -1.13
CA ALA A 99 7.66 6.49 0.27
C ALA A 99 7.10 7.60 1.19
N GLY A 100 7.32 8.87 0.85
CA GLY A 100 6.78 10.02 1.57
C GLY A 100 5.25 10.06 1.53
N VAL A 101 4.65 9.88 0.36
CA VAL A 101 3.18 9.80 0.21
C VAL A 101 2.62 8.64 1.01
N ALA A 102 3.22 7.44 0.93
CA ALA A 102 2.81 6.28 1.71
C ALA A 102 2.91 6.55 3.22
N ALA A 103 4.00 7.15 3.68
CA ALA A 103 4.20 7.50 5.09
C ALA A 103 3.14 8.49 5.59
N ILE A 104 2.81 9.52 4.80
CA ILE A 104 1.76 10.49 5.13
C ILE A 104 0.40 9.79 5.24
N LEU A 105 0.04 8.96 4.25
CA LEU A 105 -1.24 8.25 4.25
C LEU A 105 -1.35 7.27 5.43
N LEU A 106 -0.27 6.59 5.78
CA LEU A 106 -0.20 5.71 6.93
C LEU A 106 -0.32 6.51 8.24
N ALA A 107 0.41 7.63 8.36
CA ALA A 107 0.35 8.49 9.54
C ALA A 107 -1.07 9.05 9.77
N LEU A 108 -1.76 9.47 8.72
CA LEU A 108 -3.14 9.96 8.81
C LEU A 108 -4.15 8.89 9.26
N ARG A 109 -3.82 7.63 9.07
CA ARG A 109 -4.65 6.50 9.50
C ARG A 109 -4.49 6.13 10.98
N PHE A 110 -3.40 6.54 11.63
CA PHE A 110 -3.23 6.33 13.06
C PHE A 110 -4.15 7.27 13.87
N PRO A 111 -4.87 6.75 14.89
CA PRO A 111 -5.82 7.56 15.68
C PRO A 111 -5.17 8.74 16.39
N ALA A 112 -3.88 8.69 16.68
CA ALA A 112 -3.13 9.80 17.27
C ALA A 112 -3.02 11.01 16.30
N ALA A 113 -2.81 10.79 15.01
CA ALA A 113 -2.76 11.86 14.01
C ALA A 113 -4.16 12.45 13.76
N ALA A 114 -5.19 11.61 13.70
CA ALA A 114 -6.58 12.06 13.57
C ALA A 114 -7.02 12.93 14.76
N SER A 115 -6.62 12.59 15.98
CA SER A 115 -6.91 13.38 17.18
C SER A 115 -6.14 14.71 17.24
N ALA A 116 -4.93 14.77 16.68
CA ALA A 116 -4.15 16.01 16.57
C ALA A 116 -4.79 16.99 15.58
N LEU A 117 -5.22 16.50 14.41
CA LEU A 117 -5.95 17.28 13.40
C LEU A 117 -7.31 17.78 13.92
N GLY A 118 -8.03 16.94 14.66
CA GLY A 118 -9.29 17.30 15.32
C GLY A 118 -9.11 18.45 16.34
N ARG A 119 -8.05 18.42 17.14
CA ARG A 119 -7.72 19.48 18.09
C ARG A 119 -7.42 20.82 17.42
N VAL A 120 -6.67 20.81 16.33
CA VAL A 120 -6.35 22.01 15.56
C VAL A 120 -7.63 22.62 14.96
N ARG A 121 -8.53 21.81 14.41
CA ARG A 121 -9.82 22.26 13.84
C ARG A 121 -10.72 22.87 14.90
N THR A 122 -10.82 22.26 16.08
CA THR A 122 -11.63 22.77 17.19
C THR A 122 -11.10 24.09 17.72
N ARG A 123 -9.75 24.23 17.83
CA ARG A 123 -9.10 25.48 18.26
C ARG A 123 -9.35 26.60 17.27
N ARG A 124 -9.29 26.32 15.99
CA ARG A 124 -9.56 27.31 14.92
C ARG A 124 -11.02 27.79 14.93
N ASN A 125 -11.98 26.89 15.11
CA ASN A 125 -13.39 27.25 15.21
C ASN A 125 -13.69 28.08 16.49
N LYS A 126 -13.07 27.77 17.61
CA LYS A 126 -13.21 28.53 18.85
C LYS A 126 -12.68 29.96 18.72
N VAL A 127 -11.57 30.16 18.01
CA VAL A 127 -11.00 31.50 17.72
C VAL A 127 -11.96 32.29 16.83
N ARG A 128 -12.47 31.68 15.76
CA ARG A 128 -13.40 32.32 14.83
C ARG A 128 -14.68 32.79 15.50
N ASN A 129 -15.33 31.93 16.30
CA ASN A 129 -16.53 32.30 17.02
C ASN A 129 -16.30 33.42 18.04
N LYS A 130 -15.11 33.49 18.65
CA LYS A 130 -14.78 34.56 19.59
C LYS A 130 -14.60 35.91 18.91
N THR A 131 -14.14 35.93 17.64
CA THR A 131 -14.01 37.14 16.82
C THR A 131 -15.37 37.65 16.34
N GLU A 132 -16.30 36.75 16.03
CA GLU A 132 -17.67 37.10 15.59
C GLU A 132 -18.57 37.63 16.72
N ILE A 133 -18.29 37.29 17.99
CA ILE A 133 -19.08 37.75 19.15
C ILE A 133 -18.59 39.12 19.66
N ASN A 134 -17.33 39.47 19.42
CA ASN A 134 -16.70 40.68 19.97
C ASN A 134 -16.52 41.83 18.93
N GLY A 135 -17.05 41.67 17.73
CA GLY A 135 -17.13 42.66 16.65
C GLY A 135 -18.55 43.04 16.35
#